data_53fbf1e0e2ef8655e4e914f954b0c08f
#
_entry.id   53fbf1e0e2ef8655e4e914f954b0c08f
#
_cell.length_a   1.000
_cell.length_b   1.000
_cell.length_c   1.000
_cell.angle_alpha   90.00
_cell.angle_beta   90.00
_cell.angle_gamma   90.00
#
_symmetry.space_group_name_H-M   'P 1'
#
loop_
_entity.id
_entity.type
_entity.pdbx_description
1 polymer ?
#
loop_
_entity_poly.entity_id
_entity_poly.type
_entity_poly.pdbx_seq_one_letter_code
_entity_poly.pdbx_strand_id
1 'polypeptide(L)'
;MLAASTGVICSSIVLPFYSLGALVVPITEEFGWSRAEFQLALLFSTGTGVITAPLVGIVIDRLGARVVALSGLVGLSCALILAAFQNGELWMLYFAYTAMAFLGAGTIPVTWTRAITSIFVTQRGLALGIMLSGTGICAITVPQLTVWLTSEYGWRTAYLGLAALPTLLAGPLVYFFFKPATSVKEGSEAAIASEQGMTFSEATRSYRFWVLLTSIFLVYIAMSGMVPNLIPALQDQGIPAQKAATAISIFGIAVIAGRLIVGYLVDKLWAPGVAAVAISLPVIGSLMLVGAPGFFIACVAAAFLGFAAGAELDLMAFLAAKYFGLLHYAKIYAVLYASLALASGIAPMIFATIFDVTGSYNIGFLFGAGFFAAGALMMLALGKYPAPATDTGTSKP
;
A
#
# COMPACT_ATOMS: atom_id res chain seq x y z
N MET A 1 -4.64 0.00 20.18
CA MET A 1 -4.12 0.87 19.12
C MET A 1 -2.65 0.57 18.84
N LEU A 2 -1.69 0.83 19.76
CA LEU A 2 -0.25 0.62 19.53
C LEU A 2 0.10 -0.75 18.93
N ALA A 3 -0.45 -1.83 19.48
CA ALA A 3 -0.21 -3.18 18.97
C ALA A 3 -0.66 -3.37 17.51
N ALA A 4 -1.77 -2.75 17.11
CA ALA A 4 -2.25 -2.84 15.74
C ALA A 4 -1.41 -1.96 14.79
N SER A 5 -0.99 -0.76 15.21
CA SER A 5 -0.12 0.10 14.42
C SER A 5 1.26 -0.53 14.20
N THR A 6 1.88 -1.12 15.25
CA THR A 6 3.13 -1.89 15.11
C THR A 6 2.94 -3.13 14.23
N GLY A 7 1.79 -3.78 14.29
CA GLY A 7 1.45 -4.89 13.39
C GLY A 7 1.36 -4.45 11.92
N VAL A 8 0.84 -3.25 11.65
CA VAL A 8 0.82 -2.67 10.29
C VAL A 8 2.24 -2.33 9.81
N ILE A 9 3.10 -1.77 10.67
CA ILE A 9 4.51 -1.52 10.36
C ILE A 9 5.22 -2.82 9.94
N CYS A 10 4.96 -3.90 10.67
CA CYS A 10 5.54 -5.23 10.45
C CYS A 10 4.66 -6.12 9.55
N SER A 11 3.86 -5.52 8.65
CA SER A 11 3.02 -6.26 7.71
C SER A 11 3.85 -6.87 6.58
N SER A 12 3.44 -8.05 6.12
CA SER A 12 4.05 -8.77 4.99
C SER A 12 3.96 -8.03 3.66
N ILE A 13 3.08 -7.04 3.55
CA ILE A 13 2.97 -6.16 2.38
C ILE A 13 3.85 -4.93 2.56
N VAL A 14 3.83 -4.31 3.74
CA VAL A 14 4.41 -2.99 3.98
C VAL A 14 5.93 -3.07 4.19
N LEU A 15 6.38 -4.00 5.04
CA LEU A 15 7.79 -4.13 5.41
C LEU A 15 8.69 -4.49 4.21
N PRO A 16 8.38 -5.53 3.38
CA PRO A 16 9.18 -5.85 2.19
C PRO A 16 9.14 -4.74 1.14
N PHE A 17 8.00 -4.07 0.97
CA PHE A 17 7.85 -3.00 -0.02
C PHE A 17 8.76 -1.81 0.26
N TYR A 18 8.81 -1.33 1.51
CA TYR A 18 9.63 -0.17 1.87
C TYR A 18 11.11 -0.50 2.07
N SER A 19 11.48 -1.75 2.36
CA SER A 19 12.89 -2.16 2.46
C SER A 19 13.53 -2.43 1.10
N LEU A 20 12.74 -2.84 0.10
CA LEU A 20 13.24 -3.33 -1.18
C LEU A 20 14.14 -2.32 -1.89
N GLY A 21 13.77 -1.05 -1.97
CA GLY A 21 14.54 -0.02 -2.66
C GLY A 21 15.97 0.15 -2.12
N ALA A 22 16.17 -0.06 -0.81
CA ALA A 22 17.49 0.00 -0.18
C ALA A 22 18.36 -1.24 -0.48
N LEU A 23 17.75 -2.33 -0.93
CA LEU A 23 18.39 -3.62 -1.20
C LEU A 23 18.67 -3.85 -2.69
N VAL A 24 18.08 -3.04 -3.58
CA VAL A 24 18.24 -3.20 -5.06
C VAL A 24 19.71 -3.20 -5.43
N VAL A 25 20.42 -2.09 -5.20
CA VAL A 25 21.80 -1.92 -5.65
C VAL A 25 22.74 -2.96 -5.06
N PRO A 26 22.82 -3.14 -3.72
CA PRO A 26 23.80 -4.05 -3.13
C PRO A 26 23.60 -5.52 -3.52
N ILE A 27 22.37 -5.96 -3.77
CA ILE A 27 22.09 -7.36 -4.13
C ILE A 27 22.32 -7.59 -5.63
N THR A 28 21.87 -6.64 -6.47
CA THR A 28 22.07 -6.76 -7.93
C THR A 28 23.54 -6.68 -8.30
N GLU A 29 24.35 -5.87 -7.62
CA GLU A 29 25.80 -5.82 -7.81
C GLU A 29 26.51 -7.09 -7.37
N GLU A 30 26.11 -7.71 -6.24
CA GLU A 30 26.73 -8.94 -5.75
C GLU A 30 26.47 -10.14 -6.68
N PHE A 31 25.24 -10.29 -7.17
CA PHE A 31 24.85 -11.45 -7.96
C PHE A 31 24.83 -11.23 -9.48
N GLY A 32 25.06 -9.99 -9.94
CA GLY A 32 25.01 -9.65 -11.37
C GLY A 32 23.60 -9.70 -11.97
N TRP A 33 22.56 -9.57 -11.14
CA TRP A 33 21.18 -9.54 -11.59
C TRP A 33 20.79 -8.18 -12.15
N SER A 34 19.85 -8.18 -13.09
CA SER A 34 19.20 -6.92 -13.49
C SER A 34 18.28 -6.42 -12.37
N ARG A 35 18.02 -5.12 -12.36
CA ARG A 35 17.09 -4.52 -11.38
C ARG A 35 15.66 -5.04 -11.58
N ALA A 36 15.29 -5.32 -12.82
CA ALA A 36 13.98 -5.89 -13.15
C ALA A 36 13.82 -7.31 -12.56
N GLU A 37 14.83 -8.18 -12.69
CA GLU A 37 14.83 -9.52 -12.09
C GLU A 37 14.67 -9.45 -10.57
N PHE A 38 15.40 -8.55 -9.92
CA PHE A 38 15.26 -8.38 -8.46
C PHE A 38 13.86 -7.89 -8.06
N GLN A 39 13.35 -6.88 -8.75
CA GLN A 39 12.06 -6.26 -8.40
C GLN A 39 10.85 -7.12 -8.80
N LEU A 40 11.01 -8.09 -9.69
CA LEU A 40 10.00 -9.10 -10.00
C LEU A 40 9.56 -9.86 -8.75
N ALA A 41 10.39 -9.95 -7.72
CA ALA A 41 10.04 -10.55 -6.43
C ALA A 41 8.77 -9.93 -5.79
N LEU A 42 8.51 -8.63 -5.99
CA LEU A 42 7.28 -7.99 -5.51
C LEU A 42 6.02 -8.52 -6.21
N LEU A 43 6.11 -8.91 -7.48
CA LEU A 43 4.96 -9.53 -8.17
C LEU A 43 4.61 -10.88 -7.53
N PHE A 44 5.61 -11.68 -7.18
CA PHE A 44 5.39 -12.96 -6.48
C PHE A 44 4.76 -12.73 -5.10
N SER A 45 5.25 -11.74 -4.34
CA SER A 45 4.68 -11.37 -3.05
C SER A 45 3.24 -10.88 -3.19
N THR A 46 2.99 -9.93 -4.10
CA THR A 46 1.66 -9.31 -4.27
C THR A 46 0.65 -10.30 -4.82
N GLY A 47 1.04 -11.12 -5.83
CA GLY A 47 0.19 -12.16 -6.39
C GLY A 47 -0.23 -13.19 -5.32
N THR A 48 0.71 -13.64 -4.50
CA THR A 48 0.42 -14.52 -3.37
C THR A 48 -0.51 -13.84 -2.35
N GLY A 49 -0.28 -12.54 -2.06
CA GLY A 49 -1.12 -11.75 -1.16
C GLY A 49 -2.58 -11.69 -1.61
N VAL A 50 -2.84 -11.52 -2.90
CA VAL A 50 -4.21 -11.51 -3.47
C VAL A 50 -4.90 -12.84 -3.24
N ILE A 51 -4.20 -13.96 -3.41
CA ILE A 51 -4.75 -15.31 -3.24
C ILE A 51 -4.99 -15.61 -1.74
N THR A 52 -4.09 -15.20 -0.87
CA THR A 52 -4.15 -15.52 0.56
C THR A 52 -5.11 -14.62 1.35
N ALA A 53 -5.38 -13.40 0.90
CA ALA A 53 -6.23 -12.46 1.62
C ALA A 53 -7.66 -12.99 1.95
N PRO A 54 -8.40 -13.66 1.03
CA PRO A 54 -9.68 -14.27 1.37
C PRO A 54 -9.55 -15.41 2.39
N LEU A 55 -8.46 -16.20 2.29
CA LEU A 55 -8.21 -17.33 3.19
C LEU A 55 -7.94 -16.85 4.62
N VAL A 56 -7.22 -15.74 4.78
CA VAL A 56 -6.98 -15.11 6.09
C VAL A 56 -8.27 -14.76 6.78
N GLY A 57 -9.27 -14.23 6.06
CA GLY A 57 -10.59 -13.94 6.63
C GLY A 57 -11.23 -15.18 7.26
N ILE A 58 -11.23 -16.30 6.54
CA ILE A 58 -11.78 -17.58 7.02
C ILE A 58 -11.01 -18.10 8.24
N VAL A 59 -9.68 -17.99 8.22
CA VAL A 59 -8.83 -18.45 9.32
C VAL A 59 -9.03 -17.59 10.57
N ILE A 60 -9.21 -16.26 10.41
CA ILE A 60 -9.53 -15.36 11.52
C ILE A 60 -10.86 -15.73 12.17
N ASP A 61 -11.88 -16.13 11.38
CA ASP A 61 -13.18 -16.53 11.91
C ASP A 61 -13.08 -17.79 12.77
N ARG A 62 -12.15 -18.70 12.46
CA ARG A 62 -11.97 -19.97 13.20
C ARG A 62 -11.02 -19.85 14.38
N LEU A 63 -9.88 -19.19 14.22
CA LEU A 63 -8.78 -19.17 15.20
C LEU A 63 -8.70 -17.84 15.97
N GLY A 64 -9.42 -16.81 15.51
CA GLY A 64 -9.35 -15.46 16.06
C GLY A 64 -8.17 -14.63 15.54
N ALA A 65 -8.38 -13.32 15.46
CA ALA A 65 -7.40 -12.38 14.88
C ALA A 65 -6.05 -12.36 15.60
N ARG A 66 -6.01 -12.60 16.92
CA ARG A 66 -4.76 -12.59 17.70
C ARG A 66 -3.84 -13.74 17.34
N VAL A 67 -4.37 -14.96 17.23
CA VAL A 67 -3.58 -16.16 16.88
C VAL A 67 -3.06 -16.02 15.46
N VAL A 68 -3.90 -15.60 14.52
CA VAL A 68 -3.55 -15.39 13.11
C VAL A 68 -2.49 -14.29 12.96
N ALA A 69 -2.60 -13.20 13.71
CA ALA A 69 -1.58 -12.15 13.72
C ALA A 69 -0.23 -12.66 14.22
N LEU A 70 -0.20 -13.37 15.36
CA LEU A 70 1.04 -13.88 15.95
C LEU A 70 1.71 -14.93 15.03
N SER A 71 0.95 -15.87 14.48
CA SER A 71 1.49 -16.85 13.52
C SER A 71 2.03 -16.17 12.27
N GLY A 72 1.34 -15.14 11.77
CA GLY A 72 1.79 -14.34 10.63
C GLY A 72 3.09 -13.57 10.91
N LEU A 73 3.24 -12.97 12.10
CA LEU A 73 4.48 -12.27 12.49
C LEU A 73 5.68 -13.22 12.55
N VAL A 74 5.50 -14.40 13.15
CA VAL A 74 6.55 -15.42 13.17
C VAL A 74 6.87 -15.94 11.77
N GLY A 75 5.83 -16.23 10.97
CA GLY A 75 5.98 -16.68 9.59
C GLY A 75 6.72 -15.67 8.71
N LEU A 76 6.41 -14.37 8.85
CA LEU A 76 7.11 -13.30 8.14
C LEU A 76 8.58 -13.23 8.54
N SER A 77 8.89 -13.34 9.85
CA SER A 77 10.28 -13.37 10.31
C SER A 77 11.05 -14.55 9.73
N CYS A 78 10.48 -15.76 9.72
CA CYS A 78 11.11 -16.93 9.11
C CYS A 78 11.38 -16.72 7.61
N ALA A 79 10.45 -16.12 6.88
CA ALA A 79 10.62 -15.85 5.44
C ALA A 79 11.68 -14.75 5.17
N LEU A 80 11.79 -13.73 6.04
CA LEU A 80 12.85 -12.72 5.97
C LEU A 80 14.23 -13.34 6.28
N ILE A 81 14.31 -14.25 7.24
CA ILE A 81 15.53 -15.03 7.52
C ILE A 81 15.91 -15.85 6.28
N LEU A 82 14.93 -16.50 5.62
CA LEU A 82 15.18 -17.24 4.40
C LEU A 82 15.79 -16.36 3.30
N ALA A 83 15.31 -15.12 3.15
CA ALA A 83 15.86 -14.16 2.20
C ALA A 83 17.32 -13.76 2.51
N ALA A 84 17.73 -13.78 3.79
CA ALA A 84 19.12 -13.52 4.18
C ALA A 84 20.10 -14.61 3.70
N PHE A 85 19.62 -15.83 3.49
CA PHE A 85 20.43 -16.96 3.01
C PHE A 85 20.45 -17.12 1.49
N GLN A 86 20.09 -16.05 0.75
CA GLN A 86 20.16 -16.02 -0.70
C GLN A 86 21.55 -16.40 -1.23
N ASN A 87 21.59 -17.33 -2.20
CA ASN A 87 22.82 -17.92 -2.74
C ASN A 87 23.13 -17.48 -4.19
N GLY A 88 22.37 -16.54 -4.75
CA GLY A 88 22.52 -16.07 -6.14
C GLY A 88 21.56 -16.70 -7.14
N GLU A 89 20.68 -17.60 -6.70
CA GLU A 89 19.66 -18.19 -7.53
C GLU A 89 18.35 -17.38 -7.45
N LEU A 90 17.88 -16.82 -8.57
CA LEU A 90 16.67 -15.98 -8.62
C LEU A 90 15.41 -16.67 -8.07
N TRP A 91 15.26 -17.98 -8.34
CA TRP A 91 14.10 -18.73 -7.84
C TRP A 91 14.00 -18.70 -6.31
N MET A 92 15.14 -18.66 -5.61
CA MET A 92 15.18 -18.59 -4.14
C MET A 92 14.69 -17.24 -3.64
N LEU A 93 15.00 -16.15 -4.35
CA LEU A 93 14.47 -14.81 -4.07
C LEU A 93 12.94 -14.80 -4.22
N TYR A 94 12.43 -15.30 -5.34
CA TYR A 94 10.99 -15.34 -5.62
C TYR A 94 10.25 -16.24 -4.62
N PHE A 95 10.85 -17.36 -4.25
CA PHE A 95 10.33 -18.24 -3.20
C PHE A 95 10.30 -17.54 -1.84
N ALA A 96 11.36 -16.80 -1.46
CA ALA A 96 11.39 -16.06 -0.19
C ALA A 96 10.30 -14.97 -0.13
N TYR A 97 10.07 -14.21 -1.21
CA TYR A 97 9.02 -13.20 -1.27
C TYR A 97 7.61 -13.82 -1.31
N THR A 98 7.45 -14.96 -1.99
CA THR A 98 6.22 -15.76 -1.92
C THR A 98 5.96 -16.24 -0.49
N ALA A 99 7.00 -16.73 0.20
CA ALA A 99 6.92 -17.17 1.58
C ALA A 99 6.60 -16.00 2.54
N MET A 100 7.17 -14.80 2.32
CA MET A 100 6.81 -13.60 3.10
C MET A 100 5.32 -13.29 3.01
N ALA A 101 4.75 -13.37 1.80
CA ALA A 101 3.33 -13.10 1.60
C ALA A 101 2.44 -14.23 2.16
N PHE A 102 2.82 -15.49 1.98
CA PHE A 102 2.04 -16.64 2.41
C PHE A 102 2.10 -16.86 3.93
N LEU A 103 3.30 -16.99 4.48
CA LEU A 103 3.49 -17.21 5.92
C LEU A 103 3.15 -15.95 6.73
N GLY A 104 3.43 -14.76 6.17
CA GLY A 104 3.10 -13.48 6.76
C GLY A 104 1.66 -13.03 6.52
N ALA A 105 0.82 -13.81 5.84
CA ALA A 105 -0.55 -13.41 5.47
C ALA A 105 -1.42 -12.97 6.67
N GLY A 106 -1.17 -13.53 7.86
CA GLY A 106 -1.84 -13.11 9.10
C GLY A 106 -1.57 -11.66 9.52
N THR A 107 -0.58 -10.98 8.92
CA THR A 107 -0.20 -9.60 9.26
C THR A 107 -0.78 -8.53 8.31
N ILE A 108 -1.55 -8.92 7.31
CA ILE A 108 -2.16 -7.97 6.35
C ILE A 108 -3.17 -7.05 7.04
N PRO A 109 -3.48 -5.87 6.45
CA PRO A 109 -4.35 -4.87 7.07
C PRO A 109 -5.72 -5.40 7.51
N VAL A 110 -6.28 -6.41 6.85
CA VAL A 110 -7.58 -7.01 7.20
C VAL A 110 -7.62 -7.52 8.64
N THR A 111 -6.53 -8.15 9.11
CA THR A 111 -6.44 -8.66 10.49
C THR A 111 -6.55 -7.55 11.53
N TRP A 112 -5.90 -6.43 11.27
CA TRP A 112 -5.85 -5.28 12.18
C TRP A 112 -7.11 -4.43 12.11
N THR A 113 -7.61 -4.15 10.91
CA THR A 113 -8.84 -3.35 10.71
C THR A 113 -10.03 -4.02 11.36
N ARG A 114 -10.17 -5.34 11.19
CA ARG A 114 -11.27 -6.10 11.79
C ARG A 114 -11.26 -6.01 13.33
N ALA A 115 -10.07 -6.12 13.93
CA ALA A 115 -9.96 -6.01 15.39
C ALA A 115 -10.23 -4.59 15.90
N ILE A 116 -9.75 -3.56 15.19
CA ILE A 116 -9.99 -2.16 15.59
C ILE A 116 -11.47 -1.79 15.44
N THR A 117 -12.12 -2.19 14.36
CA THR A 117 -13.55 -1.92 14.14
C THR A 117 -14.46 -2.64 15.12
N SER A 118 -14.00 -3.76 15.70
CA SER A 118 -14.75 -4.47 16.75
C SER A 118 -14.68 -3.77 18.13
N ILE A 119 -13.63 -2.98 18.37
CA ILE A 119 -13.41 -2.30 19.66
C ILE A 119 -13.95 -0.86 19.62
N PHE A 120 -13.75 -0.13 18.51
CA PHE A 120 -14.12 1.26 18.37
C PHE A 120 -15.41 1.40 17.55
N VAL A 121 -16.53 1.72 18.22
CA VAL A 121 -17.85 1.87 17.58
C VAL A 121 -18.09 3.30 17.12
N THR A 122 -17.78 4.30 17.97
CA THR A 122 -18.13 5.72 17.73
C THR A 122 -17.06 6.50 16.95
N GLN A 123 -15.79 6.10 16.99
CA GLN A 123 -14.65 6.79 16.35
C GLN A 123 -13.86 5.87 15.43
N ARG A 124 -14.57 5.01 14.70
CA ARG A 124 -13.94 3.99 13.82
C ARG A 124 -12.97 4.60 12.80
N GLY A 125 -13.36 5.68 12.15
CA GLY A 125 -12.54 6.34 11.13
C GLY A 125 -11.21 6.85 11.68
N LEU A 126 -11.24 7.57 12.81
CA LEU A 126 -10.05 8.06 13.49
C LEU A 126 -9.14 6.90 13.94
N ALA A 127 -9.74 5.85 14.53
CA ALA A 127 -9.01 4.67 14.99
C ALA A 127 -8.30 3.94 13.84
N LEU A 128 -8.98 3.76 12.70
CA LEU A 128 -8.39 3.18 11.49
C LEU A 128 -7.30 4.08 10.90
N GLY A 129 -7.51 5.38 10.84
CA GLY A 129 -6.51 6.35 10.36
C GLY A 129 -5.22 6.32 11.19
N ILE A 130 -5.34 6.31 12.52
CA ILE A 130 -4.17 6.20 13.43
C ILE A 130 -3.47 4.85 13.23
N MET A 131 -4.20 3.75 13.14
CA MET A 131 -3.62 2.44 12.93
C MET A 131 -2.89 2.36 11.59
N LEU A 132 -3.52 2.82 10.51
CA LEU A 132 -2.95 2.78 9.16
C LEU A 132 -1.81 3.81 8.97
N SER A 133 -1.66 4.81 9.84
CA SER A 133 -0.48 5.67 9.87
C SER A 133 0.81 4.88 10.15
N GLY A 134 0.71 3.64 10.64
CA GLY A 134 1.80 2.68 10.70
C GLY A 134 2.52 2.47 9.36
N THR A 135 1.81 2.58 8.22
CA THR A 135 2.44 2.50 6.89
C THR A 135 3.41 3.67 6.65
N GLY A 136 3.04 4.87 7.05
CA GLY A 136 3.91 6.05 6.98
C GLY A 136 5.10 5.93 7.93
N ILE A 137 4.89 5.42 9.16
CA ILE A 137 5.98 5.16 10.12
C ILE A 137 6.95 4.12 9.55
N CYS A 138 6.46 3.07 8.90
CA CYS A 138 7.29 2.10 8.21
C CYS A 138 8.15 2.76 7.12
N ALA A 139 7.54 3.62 6.28
CA ALA A 139 8.25 4.36 5.24
C ALA A 139 9.32 5.32 5.82
N ILE A 140 9.09 5.88 7.03
CA ILE A 140 10.06 6.73 7.71
C ILE A 140 11.26 5.91 8.22
N THR A 141 11.01 4.75 8.82
CA THR A 141 12.02 4.05 9.65
C THR A 141 12.71 2.91 8.92
N VAL A 142 11.96 2.12 8.14
CA VAL A 142 12.48 0.88 7.56
C VAL A 142 13.56 1.11 6.49
N PRO A 143 13.41 2.05 5.53
CA PRO A 143 14.48 2.33 4.57
C PRO A 143 15.78 2.79 5.25
N GLN A 144 15.67 3.65 6.27
CA GLN A 144 16.82 4.15 7.04
C GLN A 144 17.56 3.01 7.74
N LEU A 145 16.79 2.13 8.44
CA LEU A 145 17.35 0.97 9.12
C LEU A 145 18.00 0.01 8.10
N THR A 146 17.34 -0.23 6.98
CA THR A 146 17.83 -1.15 5.94
C THR A 146 19.13 -0.62 5.32
N VAL A 147 19.19 0.66 4.95
CA VAL A 147 20.41 1.27 4.42
C VAL A 147 21.54 1.24 5.44
N TRP A 148 21.27 1.60 6.69
CA TRP A 148 22.27 1.57 7.75
C TRP A 148 22.85 0.16 7.98
N LEU A 149 21.98 -0.85 8.13
CA LEU A 149 22.42 -2.24 8.30
C LEU A 149 23.18 -2.75 7.07
N THR A 150 22.74 -2.37 5.88
CA THR A 150 23.41 -2.77 4.63
C THR A 150 24.79 -2.17 4.51
N SER A 151 24.96 -0.88 4.85
CA SER A 151 26.23 -0.18 4.75
C SER A 151 27.26 -0.64 5.78
N GLU A 152 26.85 -0.99 7.00
CA GLU A 152 27.76 -1.37 8.08
C GLU A 152 28.02 -2.89 8.12
N TYR A 153 27.00 -3.70 7.82
CA TYR A 153 27.06 -5.16 8.07
C TYR A 153 26.66 -6.01 6.85
N GLY A 154 26.33 -5.37 5.72
CA GLY A 154 25.87 -6.03 4.51
C GLY A 154 24.36 -6.33 4.49
N TRP A 155 23.84 -6.58 3.30
CA TRP A 155 22.40 -6.76 3.05
C TRP A 155 21.81 -8.02 3.71
N ARG A 156 22.61 -9.07 3.93
CA ARG A 156 22.19 -10.26 4.69
C ARG A 156 21.79 -9.89 6.11
N THR A 157 22.62 -9.08 6.78
CA THR A 157 22.31 -8.57 8.12
C THR A 157 21.11 -7.64 8.11
N ALA A 158 20.90 -6.89 7.03
CA ALA A 158 19.69 -6.08 6.90
C ALA A 158 18.41 -6.94 6.88
N TYR A 159 18.36 -8.05 6.14
CA TYR A 159 17.24 -8.98 6.19
C TYR A 159 17.05 -9.60 7.60
N LEU A 160 18.13 -9.96 8.30
CA LEU A 160 18.05 -10.48 9.67
C LEU A 160 17.54 -9.42 10.66
N GLY A 161 17.98 -8.17 10.51
CA GLY A 161 17.48 -7.04 11.30
C GLY A 161 15.99 -6.77 11.05
N LEU A 162 15.56 -6.83 9.78
CA LEU A 162 14.15 -6.73 9.41
C LEU A 162 13.33 -7.90 9.97
N ALA A 163 13.88 -9.12 9.99
CA ALA A 163 13.23 -10.29 10.55
C ALA A 163 13.01 -10.19 12.07
N ALA A 164 13.85 -9.44 12.77
CA ALA A 164 13.71 -9.20 14.19
C ALA A 164 12.49 -8.31 14.53
N LEU A 165 12.10 -7.39 13.65
CA LEU A 165 11.01 -6.44 13.91
C LEU A 165 9.64 -7.13 14.15
N PRO A 166 9.15 -8.05 13.30
CA PRO A 166 7.88 -8.71 13.54
C PRO A 166 7.86 -9.51 14.85
N THR A 167 8.91 -10.25 15.17
CA THR A 167 8.93 -11.11 16.35
C THR A 167 9.29 -10.38 17.63
N LEU A 168 10.29 -9.48 17.62
CA LEU A 168 10.79 -8.83 18.84
C LEU A 168 10.10 -7.52 19.15
N LEU A 169 9.61 -6.79 18.17
CA LEU A 169 8.89 -5.53 18.39
C LEU A 169 7.37 -5.74 18.38
N ALA A 170 6.81 -6.28 17.28
CA ALA A 170 5.35 -6.42 17.15
C ALA A 170 4.82 -7.61 17.95
N GLY A 171 5.52 -8.75 17.99
CA GLY A 171 5.09 -9.97 18.65
C GLY A 171 4.70 -9.77 20.12
N PRO A 172 5.57 -9.22 20.99
CA PRO A 172 5.24 -8.97 22.40
C PRO A 172 4.07 -8.00 22.57
N LEU A 173 4.01 -6.91 21.77
CA LEU A 173 2.91 -5.96 21.84
C LEU A 173 1.58 -6.61 21.46
N VAL A 174 1.57 -7.45 20.42
CA VAL A 174 0.38 -8.19 20.01
C VAL A 174 0.03 -9.25 21.04
N TYR A 175 1.02 -9.95 21.59
CA TYR A 175 0.79 -10.98 22.60
C TYR A 175 0.17 -10.42 23.89
N PHE A 176 0.63 -9.28 24.39
CA PHE A 176 0.15 -8.75 25.67
C PHE A 176 -1.07 -7.83 25.50
N PHE A 177 -1.11 -7.00 24.46
CA PHE A 177 -2.06 -5.90 24.35
C PHE A 177 -3.13 -6.09 23.26
N PHE A 178 -2.98 -7.02 22.31
CA PHE A 178 -3.95 -7.24 21.25
C PHE A 178 -5.01 -8.25 21.72
N LYS A 179 -6.12 -7.71 22.23
CA LYS A 179 -7.29 -8.50 22.67
C LYS A 179 -8.49 -8.07 21.80
N PRO A 180 -8.72 -8.71 20.65
CA PRO A 180 -9.92 -8.44 19.85
C PRO A 180 -11.15 -8.90 20.64
N ALA A 181 -12.24 -8.14 20.53
CA ALA A 181 -13.51 -8.55 21.14
C ALA A 181 -14.00 -9.86 20.48
N THR A 182 -14.38 -10.81 21.28
CA THR A 182 -15.05 -12.04 20.84
C THR A 182 -16.44 -11.67 20.35
N SER A 183 -16.71 -11.90 19.06
CA SER A 183 -17.99 -11.74 18.37
C SER A 183 -18.69 -10.38 18.55
N VAL A 184 -18.61 -9.52 17.53
CA VAL A 184 -19.58 -8.44 17.36
C VAL A 184 -20.89 -9.09 16.91
N LYS A 185 -21.94 -9.01 17.73
CA LYS A 185 -23.32 -9.20 17.25
C LYS A 185 -23.54 -8.13 16.18
N GLU A 186 -23.81 -8.54 14.95
CA GLU A 186 -24.21 -7.65 13.87
C GLU A 186 -25.44 -6.87 14.32
N GLY A 187 -25.25 -5.57 14.61
CA GLY A 187 -26.33 -4.69 15.01
C GLY A 187 -27.18 -4.32 13.79
N SER A 188 -28.48 -4.31 13.97
CA SER A 188 -29.52 -4.14 12.96
C SER A 188 -29.44 -2.85 12.10
N GLU A 189 -28.75 -1.78 12.52
CA GLU A 189 -28.57 -0.55 11.73
C GLU A 189 -27.60 -0.70 10.57
N ALA A 190 -26.56 -1.54 10.71
CA ALA A 190 -25.65 -1.85 9.61
C ALA A 190 -26.32 -2.69 8.50
N ALA A 191 -27.32 -3.50 8.88
CA ALA A 191 -28.08 -4.32 7.93
C ALA A 191 -29.00 -3.45 7.04
N ILE A 192 -29.66 -2.43 7.58
CA ILE A 192 -30.55 -1.53 6.82
C ILE A 192 -29.76 -0.65 5.83
N ALA A 193 -28.57 -0.17 6.21
CA ALA A 193 -27.71 0.60 5.31
C ALA A 193 -27.11 -0.27 4.19
N SER A 194 -27.04 -1.60 4.36
CA SER A 194 -26.49 -2.53 3.34
C SER A 194 -27.47 -2.81 2.20
N GLU A 195 -28.75 -2.43 2.32
CA GLU A 195 -29.76 -2.67 1.27
C GLU A 195 -29.81 -1.57 0.19
N GLN A 196 -29.11 -0.45 0.37
CA GLN A 196 -29.11 0.65 -0.60
C GLN A 196 -27.84 0.67 -1.45
N GLY A 197 -28.01 0.62 -2.76
CA GLY A 197 -26.90 0.73 -3.71
C GLY A 197 -27.13 -0.05 -5.00
N MET A 198 -26.09 -0.04 -5.83
CA MET A 198 -26.08 -0.77 -7.10
C MET A 198 -25.67 -2.23 -6.88
N THR A 199 -26.27 -3.13 -7.65
CA THR A 199 -25.76 -4.49 -7.78
C THR A 199 -24.40 -4.49 -8.49
N PHE A 200 -23.61 -5.54 -8.34
CA PHE A 200 -22.32 -5.65 -9.03
C PHE A 200 -22.46 -5.54 -10.55
N SER A 201 -23.52 -6.14 -11.13
CA SER A 201 -23.80 -6.07 -12.56
C SER A 201 -24.14 -4.64 -13.03
N GLU A 202 -24.91 -3.89 -12.26
CA GLU A 202 -25.21 -2.49 -12.55
C GLU A 202 -23.96 -1.60 -12.42
N ALA A 203 -23.17 -1.80 -11.39
CA ALA A 203 -21.91 -1.08 -11.19
C ALA A 203 -20.96 -1.27 -12.37
N THR A 204 -20.75 -2.50 -12.83
CA THR A 204 -19.85 -2.83 -13.96
C THR A 204 -20.36 -2.32 -15.30
N ARG A 205 -21.67 -2.06 -15.44
CA ARG A 205 -22.26 -1.41 -16.64
C ARG A 205 -22.11 0.12 -16.59
N SER A 206 -21.83 0.70 -15.43
CA SER A 206 -21.63 2.14 -15.29
C SER A 206 -20.23 2.55 -15.77
N TYR A 207 -20.15 3.61 -16.59
CA TYR A 207 -18.85 4.18 -16.98
C TYR A 207 -18.01 4.61 -15.78
N ARG A 208 -18.63 5.02 -14.69
CA ARG A 208 -17.97 5.45 -13.45
C ARG A 208 -17.12 4.35 -12.82
N PHE A 209 -17.57 3.10 -12.92
CA PHE A 209 -16.80 1.96 -12.43
C PHE A 209 -15.48 1.81 -13.17
N TRP A 210 -15.50 1.88 -14.49
CA TRP A 210 -14.31 1.76 -15.33
C TRP A 210 -13.39 2.98 -15.21
N VAL A 211 -13.95 4.17 -15.09
CA VAL A 211 -13.19 5.39 -14.82
C VAL A 211 -12.45 5.28 -13.50
N LEU A 212 -13.13 4.87 -12.41
CA LEU A 212 -12.52 4.72 -11.09
C LEU A 212 -11.46 3.61 -11.10
N LEU A 213 -11.77 2.45 -11.68
CA LEU A 213 -10.85 1.31 -11.78
C LEU A 213 -9.58 1.68 -12.54
N THR A 214 -9.72 2.31 -13.72
CA THR A 214 -8.57 2.68 -14.55
C THR A 214 -7.76 3.79 -13.90
N SER A 215 -8.41 4.77 -13.26
CA SER A 215 -7.69 5.81 -12.50
C SER A 215 -6.86 5.21 -11.39
N ILE A 216 -7.43 4.32 -10.56
CA ILE A 216 -6.71 3.62 -9.51
C ILE A 216 -5.52 2.84 -10.09
N PHE A 217 -5.74 2.09 -11.16
CA PHE A 217 -4.69 1.30 -11.80
C PHE A 217 -3.53 2.18 -12.26
N LEU A 218 -3.79 3.28 -12.97
CA LEU A 218 -2.76 4.19 -13.46
C LEU A 218 -1.98 4.86 -12.33
N VAL A 219 -2.68 5.34 -11.31
CA VAL A 219 -2.05 5.99 -10.15
C VAL A 219 -1.16 5.01 -9.41
N TYR A 220 -1.61 3.76 -9.23
CA TYR A 220 -0.81 2.73 -8.55
C TYR A 220 0.35 2.20 -9.39
N ILE A 221 0.24 2.13 -10.73
CA ILE A 221 1.39 1.86 -11.61
C ILE A 221 2.46 2.92 -11.41
N ALA A 222 2.11 4.19 -11.39
CA ALA A 222 3.08 5.26 -11.17
C ALA A 222 3.67 5.22 -9.76
N MET A 223 2.82 5.15 -8.73
CA MET A 223 3.25 5.19 -7.33
C MET A 223 4.14 4.01 -6.96
N SER A 224 3.66 2.79 -7.24
CA SER A 224 4.40 1.56 -6.89
C SER A 224 5.63 1.34 -7.76
N GLY A 225 5.66 1.90 -8.97
CA GLY A 225 6.85 1.90 -9.82
C GLY A 225 7.92 2.86 -9.29
N MET A 226 7.53 4.04 -8.83
CA MET A 226 8.47 5.07 -8.39
C MET A 226 9.05 4.81 -7.00
N VAL A 227 8.22 4.43 -6.01
CA VAL A 227 8.65 4.38 -4.60
C VAL A 227 9.79 3.39 -4.34
N PRO A 228 9.74 2.11 -4.78
CA PRO A 228 10.86 1.19 -4.61
C PRO A 228 12.10 1.56 -5.44
N ASN A 229 11.91 2.28 -6.55
CA ASN A 229 12.98 2.74 -7.42
C ASN A 229 13.57 4.09 -7.02
N LEU A 230 13.00 4.80 -6.03
CA LEU A 230 13.47 6.15 -5.69
C LEU A 230 14.86 6.14 -5.05
N ILE A 231 15.15 5.21 -4.13
CA ILE A 231 16.49 5.10 -3.52
C ILE A 231 17.55 4.79 -4.59
N PRO A 232 17.43 3.71 -5.39
CA PRO A 232 18.42 3.44 -6.43
C PRO A 232 18.52 4.57 -7.46
N ALA A 233 17.42 5.22 -7.85
CA ALA A 233 17.44 6.35 -8.77
C ALA A 233 18.25 7.55 -8.24
N LEU A 234 18.13 7.85 -6.94
CA LEU A 234 18.91 8.91 -6.30
C LEU A 234 20.39 8.52 -6.14
N GLN A 235 20.69 7.25 -5.87
CA GLN A 235 22.05 6.75 -5.80
C GLN A 235 22.78 6.84 -7.17
N ASP A 236 22.11 6.50 -8.27
CA ASP A 236 22.62 6.64 -9.62
C ASP A 236 22.96 8.09 -10.00
N GLN A 237 22.30 9.05 -9.34
CA GLN A 237 22.58 10.49 -9.46
C GLN A 237 23.68 10.99 -8.50
N GLY A 238 24.37 10.08 -7.80
CA GLY A 238 25.45 10.39 -6.87
C GLY A 238 25.00 10.82 -5.49
N ILE A 239 23.71 10.69 -5.14
CA ILE A 239 23.21 10.96 -3.78
C ILE A 239 23.51 9.73 -2.90
N PRO A 240 24.22 9.89 -1.76
CA PRO A 240 24.52 8.78 -0.86
C PRO A 240 23.25 8.06 -0.39
N ALA A 241 23.30 6.72 -0.25
CA ALA A 241 22.18 5.86 0.11
C ALA A 241 21.41 6.36 1.35
N GLN A 242 22.12 6.82 2.40
CA GLN A 242 21.52 7.34 3.62
C GLN A 242 20.69 8.62 3.37
N LYS A 243 21.16 9.50 2.48
CA LYS A 243 20.38 10.68 2.06
C LYS A 243 19.20 10.29 1.19
N ALA A 244 19.38 9.33 0.28
CA ALA A 244 18.28 8.81 -0.52
C ALA A 244 17.16 8.19 0.35
N ALA A 245 17.54 7.41 1.39
CA ALA A 245 16.59 6.90 2.38
C ALA A 245 15.87 8.04 3.15
N THR A 246 16.53 9.17 3.39
CA THR A 246 15.88 10.33 4.03
C THR A 246 14.77 10.91 3.15
N ALA A 247 14.91 10.90 1.82
CA ALA A 247 13.82 11.30 0.93
C ALA A 247 12.58 10.39 1.10
N ILE A 248 12.78 9.07 1.28
CA ILE A 248 11.68 8.14 1.59
C ILE A 248 11.11 8.39 3.00
N SER A 249 11.91 8.82 3.96
CA SER A 249 11.39 9.22 5.28
C SER A 249 10.46 10.44 5.17
N ILE A 250 10.81 11.42 4.34
CA ILE A 250 9.95 12.59 4.06
C ILE A 250 8.66 12.15 3.34
N PHE A 251 8.76 11.22 2.38
CA PHE A 251 7.59 10.57 1.78
C PHE A 251 6.68 9.98 2.87
N GLY A 252 7.23 9.23 3.83
CA GLY A 252 6.47 8.63 4.92
C GLY A 252 5.77 9.66 5.83
N ILE A 253 6.41 10.77 6.15
CA ILE A 253 5.80 11.89 6.88
C ILE A 253 4.62 12.45 6.08
N ALA A 254 4.83 12.65 4.77
CA ALA A 254 3.79 13.16 3.88
C ALA A 254 2.63 12.18 3.71
N VAL A 255 2.86 10.86 3.76
CA VAL A 255 1.80 9.81 3.79
C VAL A 255 0.87 10.04 4.98
N ILE A 256 1.42 10.27 6.17
CA ILE A 256 0.62 10.52 7.37
C ILE A 256 -0.17 11.83 7.22
N ALA A 257 0.49 12.90 6.77
CA ALA A 257 -0.15 14.20 6.56
C ALA A 257 -1.27 14.11 5.50
N GLY A 258 -1.01 13.47 4.36
CA GLY A 258 -1.97 13.29 3.27
C GLY A 258 -3.22 12.55 3.73
N ARG A 259 -3.05 11.45 4.49
CA ARG A 259 -4.17 10.68 5.04
C ARG A 259 -5.08 11.53 5.93
N LEU A 260 -4.50 12.31 6.83
CA LEU A 260 -5.28 13.14 7.76
C LEU A 260 -5.95 14.31 7.04
N ILE A 261 -5.21 15.02 6.19
CA ILE A 261 -5.72 16.22 5.50
C ILE A 261 -6.76 15.83 4.47
N VAL A 262 -6.47 14.87 3.60
CA VAL A 262 -7.41 14.47 2.54
C VAL A 262 -8.64 13.78 3.15
N GLY A 263 -8.46 12.91 4.16
CA GLY A 263 -9.57 12.32 4.90
C GLY A 263 -10.55 13.38 5.44
N TYR A 264 -10.01 14.45 6.05
CA TYR A 264 -10.84 15.57 6.53
C TYR A 264 -11.53 16.34 5.39
N LEU A 265 -10.83 16.54 4.26
CA LEU A 265 -11.35 17.33 3.14
C LEU A 265 -12.47 16.60 2.38
N VAL A 266 -12.40 15.29 2.21
CA VAL A 266 -13.42 14.52 1.46
C VAL A 266 -14.78 14.47 2.18
N ASP A 267 -14.78 14.66 3.50
CA ASP A 267 -16.03 14.76 4.27
C ASP A 267 -16.74 16.11 4.08
N LYS A 268 -16.00 17.16 3.68
CA LYS A 268 -16.51 18.53 3.55
C LYS A 268 -16.66 19.01 2.11
N LEU A 269 -15.85 18.50 1.21
CA LEU A 269 -15.76 18.94 -0.17
C LEU A 269 -16.17 17.81 -1.13
N TRP A 270 -16.28 18.14 -2.39
CA TRP A 270 -16.52 17.15 -3.44
C TRP A 270 -15.29 16.23 -3.60
N ALA A 271 -15.44 14.97 -3.16
CA ALA A 271 -14.31 14.04 -3.04
C ALA A 271 -13.53 13.78 -4.35
N PRO A 272 -14.16 13.68 -5.56
CA PRO A 272 -13.39 13.55 -6.79
C PRO A 272 -12.50 14.77 -7.09
N GLY A 273 -12.92 15.97 -6.73
CA GLY A 273 -12.10 17.18 -6.86
C GLY A 273 -10.91 17.16 -5.88
N VAL A 274 -11.15 16.75 -4.63
CA VAL A 274 -10.08 16.57 -3.62
C VAL A 274 -9.09 15.51 -4.09
N ALA A 275 -9.57 14.38 -4.63
CA ALA A 275 -8.75 13.30 -5.18
C ALA A 275 -7.89 13.81 -6.36
N ALA A 276 -8.49 14.53 -7.30
CA ALA A 276 -7.78 15.09 -8.46
C ALA A 276 -6.65 16.04 -8.04
N VAL A 277 -6.90 16.92 -7.06
CA VAL A 277 -5.88 17.82 -6.52
C VAL A 277 -4.77 17.01 -5.82
N ALA A 278 -5.11 16.05 -4.96
CA ALA A 278 -4.14 15.23 -4.26
C ALA A 278 -3.24 14.45 -5.24
N ILE A 279 -3.84 13.85 -6.30
CA ILE A 279 -3.11 13.08 -7.32
C ILE A 279 -2.32 13.99 -8.28
N SER A 280 -2.67 15.26 -8.41
CA SER A 280 -1.89 16.20 -9.23
C SER A 280 -0.54 16.58 -8.61
N LEU A 281 -0.38 16.51 -7.29
CA LEU A 281 0.90 16.77 -6.63
C LEU A 281 2.02 15.80 -7.06
N PRO A 282 1.79 14.47 -7.14
CA PRO A 282 2.74 13.54 -7.73
C PRO A 282 3.15 13.85 -9.17
N VAL A 283 2.31 14.48 -9.99
CA VAL A 283 2.71 14.92 -11.34
C VAL A 283 3.90 15.86 -11.25
N ILE A 284 3.78 16.88 -10.38
CA ILE A 284 4.85 17.85 -10.14
C ILE A 284 6.07 17.15 -9.55
N GLY A 285 5.88 16.29 -8.54
CA GLY A 285 6.95 15.51 -7.92
C GLY A 285 7.71 14.64 -8.92
N SER A 286 6.99 13.95 -9.81
CA SER A 286 7.59 13.10 -10.85
C SER A 286 8.44 13.92 -11.83
N LEU A 287 7.92 15.08 -12.28
CA LEU A 287 8.66 15.98 -13.16
C LEU A 287 9.90 16.57 -12.48
N MET A 288 9.82 16.87 -11.19
CA MET A 288 10.97 17.36 -10.40
C MET A 288 12.08 16.31 -10.29
N LEU A 289 11.80 15.03 -10.42
CA LEU A 289 12.79 13.95 -10.36
C LEU A 289 13.52 13.74 -11.70
N VAL A 290 13.04 14.32 -12.79
CA VAL A 290 13.70 14.23 -14.11
C VAL A 290 14.96 15.09 -14.12
N GLY A 291 16.05 14.59 -14.70
CA GLY A 291 17.26 15.38 -14.96
C GLY A 291 18.21 15.54 -13.77
N ALA A 292 18.29 14.54 -12.90
CA ALA A 292 19.21 14.51 -11.75
C ALA A 292 19.03 15.67 -10.76
N PRO A 293 17.91 15.75 -10.07
CA PRO A 293 17.63 16.80 -9.09
C PRO A 293 18.59 16.73 -7.91
N GLY A 294 18.93 17.89 -7.34
CA GLY A 294 19.62 17.93 -6.07
C GLY A 294 18.79 17.33 -4.94
N PHE A 295 19.45 16.95 -3.85
CA PHE A 295 18.80 16.28 -2.70
C PHE A 295 17.54 16.99 -2.17
N PHE A 296 17.58 18.33 -2.09
CA PHE A 296 16.42 19.11 -1.62
C PHE A 296 15.20 18.95 -2.54
N ILE A 297 15.41 18.99 -3.86
CA ILE A 297 14.33 18.80 -4.84
C ILE A 297 13.76 17.40 -4.75
N ALA A 298 14.62 16.39 -4.58
CA ALA A 298 14.19 15.01 -4.38
C ALA A 298 13.33 14.84 -3.11
N CYS A 299 13.65 15.54 -2.03
CA CYS A 299 12.84 15.55 -0.80
C CYS A 299 11.46 16.19 -1.02
N VAL A 300 11.37 17.31 -1.76
CA VAL A 300 10.09 17.94 -2.10
C VAL A 300 9.26 17.04 -3.00
N ALA A 301 9.88 16.42 -4.00
CA ALA A 301 9.22 15.45 -4.88
C ALA A 301 8.67 14.25 -4.08
N ALA A 302 9.47 13.70 -3.17
CA ALA A 302 9.05 12.61 -2.29
C ALA A 302 7.88 13.02 -1.38
N ALA A 303 7.85 14.27 -0.90
CA ALA A 303 6.71 14.79 -0.13
C ALA A 303 5.43 14.84 -0.95
N PHE A 304 5.49 15.28 -2.21
CA PHE A 304 4.31 15.30 -3.09
C PHE A 304 3.80 13.88 -3.40
N LEU A 305 4.69 12.94 -3.69
CA LEU A 305 4.35 11.54 -3.87
C LEU A 305 3.70 10.95 -2.60
N GLY A 306 4.32 11.19 -1.43
CA GLY A 306 3.84 10.66 -0.16
C GLY A 306 2.47 11.21 0.23
N PHE A 307 2.22 12.50 -0.02
CA PHE A 307 0.94 13.12 0.30
C PHE A 307 -0.24 12.42 -0.43
N ALA A 308 -0.09 12.12 -1.71
CA ALA A 308 -1.10 11.39 -2.46
C ALA A 308 -1.22 9.93 -2.00
N ALA A 309 -0.09 9.24 -1.80
CA ALA A 309 -0.06 7.85 -1.36
C ALA A 309 -0.81 7.63 -0.03
N GLY A 310 -0.77 8.63 0.87
CA GLY A 310 -1.50 8.59 2.13
C GLY A 310 -3.02 8.56 1.96
N ALA A 311 -3.53 9.16 0.90
CA ALA A 311 -4.96 9.33 0.68
C ALA A 311 -5.60 8.22 -0.19
N GLU A 312 -4.82 7.54 -1.03
CA GLU A 312 -5.32 6.71 -2.13
C GLU A 312 -6.27 5.60 -1.70
N LEU A 313 -5.91 4.80 -0.69
CA LEU A 313 -6.75 3.69 -0.21
C LEU A 313 -8.06 4.18 0.40
N ASP A 314 -7.98 5.28 1.17
CA ASP A 314 -9.15 5.85 1.84
C ASP A 314 -10.10 6.48 0.81
N LEU A 315 -9.55 7.17 -0.20
CA LEU A 315 -10.31 7.71 -1.33
C LEU A 315 -11.00 6.62 -2.14
N MET A 316 -10.31 5.52 -2.44
CA MET A 316 -10.90 4.39 -3.17
C MET A 316 -12.10 3.83 -2.42
N ALA A 317 -11.98 3.60 -1.12
CA ALA A 317 -13.06 3.11 -0.28
C ALA A 317 -14.25 4.09 -0.24
N PHE A 318 -13.95 5.37 -0.03
CA PHE A 318 -14.96 6.42 0.05
C PHE A 318 -15.72 6.61 -1.27
N LEU A 319 -15.01 6.69 -2.38
CA LEU A 319 -15.62 6.87 -3.71
C LEU A 319 -16.43 5.64 -4.11
N ALA A 320 -15.95 4.43 -3.83
CA ALA A 320 -16.70 3.21 -4.09
C ALA A 320 -18.05 3.21 -3.33
N ALA A 321 -18.05 3.59 -2.05
CA ALA A 321 -19.26 3.68 -1.25
C ALA A 321 -20.21 4.79 -1.74
N LYS A 322 -19.69 5.95 -2.12
CA LYS A 322 -20.49 7.11 -2.57
C LYS A 322 -21.12 6.94 -3.95
N TYR A 323 -20.41 6.29 -4.88
CA TYR A 323 -20.91 6.14 -6.25
C TYR A 323 -21.76 4.89 -6.48
N PHE A 324 -21.45 3.80 -5.75
CA PHE A 324 -22.11 2.50 -5.98
C PHE A 324 -22.97 2.04 -4.79
N GLY A 325 -22.88 2.72 -3.64
CA GLY A 325 -23.63 2.34 -2.43
C GLY A 325 -23.04 1.12 -1.73
N LEU A 326 -23.78 0.55 -0.78
CA LEU A 326 -23.30 -0.50 0.12
C LEU A 326 -23.82 -1.91 -0.23
N LEU A 327 -24.82 -2.05 -1.10
CA LEU A 327 -25.47 -3.33 -1.42
C LEU A 327 -24.48 -4.43 -1.87
N HIS A 328 -23.63 -4.16 -2.85
CA HIS A 328 -22.58 -5.07 -3.30
C HIS A 328 -21.17 -4.47 -3.15
N TYR A 329 -21.01 -3.58 -2.14
CA TYR A 329 -19.76 -2.86 -1.88
C TYR A 329 -18.54 -3.79 -1.81
N ALA A 330 -18.62 -4.90 -1.09
CA ALA A 330 -17.49 -5.82 -0.93
C ALA A 330 -16.99 -6.40 -2.25
N LYS A 331 -17.90 -6.73 -3.18
CA LYS A 331 -17.55 -7.25 -4.51
C LYS A 331 -16.92 -6.17 -5.38
N ILE A 332 -17.49 -4.96 -5.38
CA ILE A 332 -17.00 -3.80 -6.14
C ILE A 332 -15.61 -3.41 -5.64
N TYR A 333 -15.47 -3.26 -4.32
CA TYR A 333 -14.18 -2.91 -3.69
C TYR A 333 -13.11 -3.97 -3.94
N ALA A 334 -13.46 -5.26 -3.92
CA ALA A 334 -12.52 -6.33 -4.20
C ALA A 334 -11.91 -6.25 -5.60
N VAL A 335 -12.71 -5.88 -6.62
CA VAL A 335 -12.20 -5.70 -7.99
C VAL A 335 -11.30 -4.46 -8.10
N LEU A 336 -11.67 -3.35 -7.46
CA LEU A 336 -10.83 -2.15 -7.40
C LEU A 336 -9.49 -2.46 -6.69
N TYR A 337 -9.55 -3.19 -5.58
CA TYR A 337 -8.35 -3.61 -4.85
C TYR A 337 -7.48 -4.59 -5.65
N ALA A 338 -8.08 -5.52 -6.39
CA ALA A 338 -7.33 -6.42 -7.26
C ALA A 338 -6.58 -5.66 -8.37
N SER A 339 -7.20 -4.62 -8.93
CA SER A 339 -6.56 -3.71 -9.91
C SER A 339 -5.33 -3.01 -9.30
N LEU A 340 -5.48 -2.47 -8.09
CA LEU A 340 -4.40 -1.85 -7.31
C LEU A 340 -3.27 -2.86 -7.03
N ALA A 341 -3.61 -4.06 -6.57
CA ALA A 341 -2.64 -5.09 -6.23
C ALA A 341 -1.84 -5.54 -7.48
N LEU A 342 -2.52 -5.71 -8.61
CA LEU A 342 -1.88 -6.02 -9.89
C LEU A 342 -0.88 -4.92 -10.29
N ALA A 343 -1.32 -3.66 -10.23
CA ALA A 343 -0.46 -2.51 -10.50
C ALA A 343 0.77 -2.50 -9.58
N SER A 344 0.56 -2.69 -8.27
CA SER A 344 1.64 -2.70 -7.27
C SER A 344 2.67 -3.82 -7.49
N GLY A 345 2.23 -4.97 -7.98
CA GLY A 345 3.13 -6.09 -8.25
C GLY A 345 3.98 -5.90 -9.52
N ILE A 346 3.39 -5.34 -10.58
CA ILE A 346 4.03 -5.24 -11.90
C ILE A 346 4.89 -3.97 -12.03
N ALA A 347 4.44 -2.87 -11.46
CA ALA A 347 5.04 -1.55 -11.68
C ALA A 347 6.52 -1.44 -11.29
N PRO A 348 6.99 -1.96 -10.15
CA PRO A 348 8.40 -1.87 -9.78
C PRO A 348 9.30 -2.49 -10.86
N MET A 349 8.93 -3.66 -11.37
CA MET A 349 9.65 -4.34 -12.46
C MET A 349 9.64 -3.51 -13.75
N ILE A 350 8.50 -2.90 -14.13
CA ILE A 350 8.41 -2.06 -15.34
C ILE A 350 9.40 -0.90 -15.25
N PHE A 351 9.44 -0.18 -14.12
CA PHE A 351 10.35 0.95 -13.93
C PHE A 351 11.81 0.50 -13.88
N ALA A 352 12.09 -0.64 -13.28
CA ALA A 352 13.42 -1.24 -13.29
C ALA A 352 13.86 -1.67 -14.71
N THR A 353 12.95 -2.26 -15.50
CA THR A 353 13.23 -2.60 -16.92
C THR A 353 13.55 -1.35 -17.74
N ILE A 354 12.84 -0.23 -17.51
CA ILE A 354 13.17 1.04 -18.16
C ILE A 354 14.61 1.43 -17.84
N PHE A 355 15.03 1.31 -16.58
CA PHE A 355 16.40 1.57 -16.20
C PHE A 355 17.39 0.60 -16.84
N ASP A 356 17.13 -0.71 -16.81
CA ASP A 356 18.03 -1.73 -17.38
C ASP A 356 18.27 -1.52 -18.89
N VAL A 357 17.26 -0.99 -19.61
CA VAL A 357 17.37 -0.71 -21.06
C VAL A 357 17.99 0.65 -21.34
N THR A 358 17.67 1.68 -20.55
CA THR A 358 18.02 3.08 -20.86
C THR A 358 19.17 3.65 -20.04
N GLY A 359 19.57 2.96 -18.96
CA GLY A 359 20.54 3.44 -17.97
C GLY A 359 20.02 4.59 -17.10
N SER A 360 18.70 4.91 -17.14
CA SER A 360 18.13 6.04 -16.41
C SER A 360 16.68 5.82 -16.04
N TYR A 361 16.24 6.35 -14.90
CA TYR A 361 14.84 6.38 -14.49
C TYR A 361 14.04 7.56 -15.07
N ASN A 362 14.66 8.48 -15.81
CA ASN A 362 13.99 9.69 -16.32
C ASN A 362 12.74 9.40 -17.14
N ILE A 363 12.80 8.39 -18.02
CA ILE A 363 11.64 7.96 -18.81
C ILE A 363 10.55 7.39 -17.89
N GLY A 364 10.92 6.61 -16.86
CA GLY A 364 9.98 6.11 -15.86
C GLY A 364 9.26 7.23 -15.10
N PHE A 365 10.00 8.28 -14.71
CA PHE A 365 9.42 9.45 -14.05
C PHE A 365 8.46 10.23 -14.97
N LEU A 366 8.78 10.36 -16.25
CA LEU A 366 7.87 10.98 -17.23
C LEU A 366 6.59 10.15 -17.44
N PHE A 367 6.69 8.82 -17.55
CA PHE A 367 5.53 7.96 -17.60
C PHE A 367 4.71 8.06 -16.30
N GLY A 368 5.37 8.08 -15.14
CA GLY A 368 4.72 8.30 -13.85
C GLY A 368 3.92 9.60 -13.81
N ALA A 369 4.52 10.71 -14.27
CA ALA A 369 3.83 11.99 -14.36
C ALA A 369 2.59 11.91 -15.28
N GLY A 370 2.71 11.26 -16.44
CA GLY A 370 1.59 11.04 -17.37
C GLY A 370 0.46 10.20 -16.76
N PHE A 371 0.80 9.12 -16.04
CA PHE A 371 -0.18 8.26 -15.39
C PHE A 371 -0.89 8.98 -14.23
N PHE A 372 -0.17 9.74 -13.41
CA PHE A 372 -0.79 10.57 -12.37
C PHE A 372 -1.70 11.64 -12.98
N ALA A 373 -1.27 12.33 -14.05
CA ALA A 373 -2.10 13.33 -14.72
C ALA A 373 -3.37 12.71 -15.30
N ALA A 374 -3.25 11.57 -15.98
CA ALA A 374 -4.40 10.84 -16.50
C ALA A 374 -5.35 10.40 -15.37
N GLY A 375 -4.82 9.84 -14.29
CA GLY A 375 -5.57 9.43 -13.11
C GLY A 375 -6.31 10.61 -12.47
N ALA A 376 -5.65 11.75 -12.30
CA ALA A 376 -6.26 12.97 -11.75
C ALA A 376 -7.42 13.48 -12.62
N LEU A 377 -7.22 13.54 -13.94
CA LEU A 377 -8.29 13.94 -14.89
C LEU A 377 -9.47 12.96 -14.87
N MET A 378 -9.18 11.66 -14.78
CA MET A 378 -10.24 10.63 -14.69
C MET A 378 -11.04 10.77 -13.39
N MET A 379 -10.46 11.18 -12.27
CA MET A 379 -11.23 11.46 -11.06
C MET A 379 -12.26 12.56 -11.27
N LEU A 380 -11.93 13.62 -12.02
CA LEU A 380 -12.88 14.69 -12.38
C LEU A 380 -14.00 14.17 -13.30
N ALA A 381 -13.71 13.19 -14.15
CA ALA A 381 -14.70 12.60 -15.06
C ALA A 381 -15.77 11.74 -14.34
N LEU A 382 -15.60 11.42 -13.05
CA LEU A 382 -16.66 10.77 -12.26
C LEU A 382 -17.91 11.62 -12.12
N GLY A 383 -17.79 12.95 -12.19
CA GLY A 383 -18.90 13.89 -12.14
C GLY A 383 -19.59 13.94 -10.77
N LYS A 384 -20.81 14.49 -10.75
CA LYS A 384 -21.61 14.59 -9.52
C LYS A 384 -22.02 13.21 -9.00
N TYR A 385 -22.21 13.10 -7.68
CA TYR A 385 -22.73 11.87 -7.08
C TYR A 385 -24.09 11.50 -7.69
N PRO A 386 -24.39 10.19 -7.86
CA PRO A 386 -25.72 9.75 -8.24
C PRO A 386 -26.73 10.26 -7.20
N ALA A 387 -27.89 10.72 -7.68
CA ALA A 387 -29.00 11.02 -6.76
C ALA A 387 -29.35 9.74 -5.96
N PRO A 388 -29.67 9.85 -4.66
CA PRO A 388 -30.23 8.72 -3.94
C PRO A 388 -31.42 8.18 -4.71
N ALA A 389 -31.53 6.86 -4.87
CA ALA A 389 -32.72 6.26 -5.43
C ALA A 389 -33.91 6.76 -4.59
N THR A 390 -34.67 7.69 -5.14
CA THR A 390 -35.95 8.08 -4.54
C THR A 390 -36.82 6.84 -4.58
N ASP A 391 -37.25 6.41 -3.41
CA ASP A 391 -38.32 5.44 -3.24
C ASP A 391 -39.50 5.92 -4.13
N THR A 392 -39.57 5.39 -5.34
CA THR A 392 -40.79 5.52 -6.11
C THR A 392 -41.81 4.61 -5.44
N GLY A 393 -42.27 5.10 -4.30
CA GLY A 393 -43.41 4.53 -3.64
C GLY A 393 -44.55 4.46 -4.67
N THR A 394 -44.79 3.26 -5.13
CA THR A 394 -46.06 2.91 -5.78
C THR A 394 -47.16 3.13 -4.75
N SER A 395 -47.60 4.38 -4.62
CA SER A 395 -48.98 4.61 -4.19
C SER A 395 -49.83 4.11 -5.36
N LYS A 396 -50.22 2.84 -5.32
CA LYS A 396 -51.42 2.42 -6.03
C LYS A 396 -52.63 2.79 -5.19
N PRO A 397 -53.65 3.36 -5.81
CA PRO A 397 -54.92 3.71 -5.16
C PRO A 397 -55.70 2.48 -4.71
#